data_7263f18aa03d09b9828b852040464361
#
_entry.id   7263f18aa03d09b9828b852040464361
#
_cell.length_a   1.000
_cell.length_b   1.000
_cell.length_c   1.000
_cell.angle_alpha   90.00
_cell.angle_beta   90.00
_cell.angle_gamma   90.00
#
_symmetry.space_group_name_H-M   'P 1'
#
loop_
_entity.id
_entity.type
_entity.pdbx_description
1 polymer ?
#
loop_
_entity_poly.entity_id
_entity_poly.type
_entity_poly.pdbx_seq_one_letter_code
_entity_poly.pdbx_strand_id
1 'polypeptide(L)'
;GVFHNRLNDPANYPKLQSDVTVFYIRDEILPYAGSDTEDFYDQLYNTYVHNGLPVGPICSPGEDALKAALYPAEHDYYYFITDKDGNFLYAQTLAEHEANIRDAGI
;
A
#
# COMPACT_ATOMS: atom_id res chain seq x y z
N GLY A 1 9.45 -3.75 -7.36
CA GLY A 1 8.81 -4.27 -6.16
C GLY A 1 7.33 -4.56 -6.34
N VAL A 2 6.69 -4.90 -5.24
CA VAL A 2 5.27 -5.28 -5.22
C VAL A 2 4.37 -4.18 -5.82
N PHE A 3 4.53 -2.94 -5.40
CA PHE A 3 3.71 -1.84 -5.91
C PHE A 3 3.92 -1.61 -7.41
N HIS A 4 5.15 -1.72 -7.90
CA HIS A 4 5.44 -1.60 -9.33
C HIS A 4 4.75 -2.72 -10.13
N ASN A 5 4.79 -3.95 -9.62
CA ASN A 5 4.11 -5.08 -10.27
C ASN A 5 2.61 -4.84 -10.38
N ARG A 6 1.98 -4.35 -9.31
CA ARG A 6 0.55 -4.00 -9.32
C ARG A 6 0.24 -2.84 -10.26
N LEU A 7 1.04 -1.79 -10.26
CA LEU A 7 0.85 -0.64 -11.15
C LEU A 7 0.99 -1.02 -12.62
N ASN A 8 1.84 -2.00 -12.94
CA ASN A 8 2.04 -2.51 -14.30
C ASN A 8 0.94 -3.49 -14.75
N ASP A 9 0.03 -3.89 -13.86
CA ASP A 9 -1.07 -4.80 -14.17
C ASP A 9 -2.41 -4.25 -13.63
N PRO A 10 -2.89 -3.10 -14.16
CA PRO A 10 -4.11 -2.48 -13.65
C PRO A 10 -5.38 -3.28 -13.92
N ALA A 11 -5.35 -4.21 -14.88
CA ALA A 11 -6.51 -5.05 -15.18
C ALA A 11 -6.82 -6.02 -14.03
N ASN A 12 -5.77 -6.59 -13.39
CA ASN A 12 -5.90 -7.52 -12.27
C ASN A 12 -5.73 -6.85 -10.92
N TYR A 13 -4.96 -5.75 -10.86
CA TYR A 13 -4.63 -5.03 -9.63
C TYR A 13 -4.91 -3.53 -9.79
N PRO A 14 -6.18 -3.11 -9.92
CA PRO A 14 -6.51 -1.69 -10.11
C PRO A 14 -6.21 -0.84 -8.88
N LYS A 15 -6.16 -1.45 -7.68
CA LYS A 15 -5.95 -0.77 -6.41
C LYS A 15 -4.70 -1.28 -5.72
N LEU A 16 -3.92 -0.38 -5.11
CA LEU A 16 -2.70 -0.76 -4.39
C LEU A 16 -2.98 -1.40 -3.03
N GLN A 17 -4.09 -1.06 -2.40
CA GLN A 17 -4.55 -1.64 -1.13
C GLN A 17 -3.49 -1.56 -0.02
N SER A 18 -2.91 -0.39 0.15
CA SER A 18 -1.89 -0.13 1.17
C SER A 18 -2.49 0.61 2.35
N ASP A 19 -2.39 0.03 3.54
CA ASP A 19 -2.95 0.58 4.78
C ASP A 19 -2.41 1.97 5.12
N VAL A 20 -1.16 2.25 4.77
CA VAL A 20 -0.50 3.52 5.10
C VAL A 20 -1.21 4.72 4.48
N THR A 21 -1.90 4.54 3.35
CA THR A 21 -2.67 5.62 2.72
C THR A 21 -3.92 5.95 3.54
N VAL A 22 -4.53 4.95 4.17
CA VAL A 22 -5.67 5.13 5.08
C VAL A 22 -5.22 5.83 6.36
N PHE A 23 -4.09 5.43 6.91
CA PHE A 23 -3.50 6.05 8.11
C PHE A 23 -3.13 7.51 7.87
N TYR A 24 -2.65 7.85 6.67
CA TYR A 24 -2.37 9.23 6.30
C TYR A 24 -3.62 10.11 6.37
N ILE A 25 -4.75 9.63 5.85
CA ILE A 25 -6.02 10.36 5.92
C ILE A 25 -6.41 10.56 7.39
N ARG A 26 -6.43 9.50 8.18
CA ARG A 26 -6.87 9.52 9.56
C ARG A 26 -6.00 10.41 10.45
N ASP A 27 -4.69 10.33 10.30
CA ASP A 27 -3.74 10.93 11.23
C ASP A 27 -3.24 12.31 10.79
N GLU A 28 -3.19 12.57 9.46
CA GLU A 28 -2.59 13.79 8.92
C GLU A 28 -3.59 14.74 8.25
N ILE A 29 -4.74 14.25 7.78
CA ILE A 29 -5.74 15.08 7.09
C ILE A 29 -6.92 15.39 7.97
N LEU A 30 -7.61 14.38 8.50
CA LEU A 30 -8.86 14.54 9.25
C LEU A 30 -8.74 15.40 10.50
N PRO A 31 -7.62 15.40 11.26
CA PRO A 31 -7.45 16.31 12.40
C PRO A 31 -7.55 17.81 12.03
N TYR A 32 -7.26 18.15 10.77
CA TYR A 32 -7.32 19.53 10.28
C TYR A 32 -8.56 19.81 9.44
N ALA A 33 -8.97 18.83 8.60
CA ALA A 33 -10.08 19.01 7.67
C ALA A 33 -11.45 18.68 8.26
N GLY A 34 -11.49 17.87 9.33
CA GLY A 34 -12.71 17.41 9.98
C GLY A 34 -13.22 16.06 9.46
N SER A 35 -13.84 15.28 10.34
CA SER A 35 -14.32 13.92 10.04
C SER A 35 -15.42 13.87 8.97
N ASP A 36 -16.12 14.97 8.74
CA ASP A 36 -17.14 15.08 7.70
C ASP A 36 -16.57 15.10 6.27
N THR A 37 -15.24 15.27 6.12
CA THR A 37 -14.55 15.27 4.83
C THR A 37 -13.93 13.91 4.49
N GLU A 38 -14.14 12.87 5.31
CA GLU A 38 -13.50 11.56 5.15
C GLU A 38 -13.77 10.93 3.79
N ASP A 39 -15.03 10.92 3.34
CA ASP A 39 -15.39 10.33 2.05
C ASP A 39 -14.71 11.02 0.87
N PHE A 40 -14.56 12.34 0.96
CA PHE A 40 -13.86 13.12 -0.06
C PHE A 40 -12.39 12.71 -0.17
N TYR A 41 -11.68 12.61 0.97
CA TYR A 41 -10.27 12.25 0.98
C TYR A 41 -10.03 10.76 0.72
N ASP A 42 -10.98 9.88 1.08
CA ASP A 42 -10.91 8.45 0.73
C ASP A 42 -10.83 8.26 -0.78
N GLN A 43 -11.60 9.02 -1.56
CA GLN A 43 -11.58 8.91 -3.01
C GLN A 43 -10.26 9.36 -3.65
N LEU A 44 -9.49 10.20 -2.95
CA LEU A 44 -8.22 10.74 -3.43
C LEU A 44 -7.01 9.94 -2.97
N TYR A 45 -7.00 9.46 -1.73
CA TYR A 45 -5.83 8.88 -1.08
C TYR A 45 -5.98 7.40 -0.70
N ASN A 46 -7.19 6.95 -0.36
CA ASN A 46 -7.39 5.58 0.12
C ASN A 46 -7.23 4.57 -1.02
N THR A 47 -6.13 3.82 -1.00
CA THR A 47 -5.83 2.86 -2.07
C THR A 47 -6.69 1.59 -2.05
N TYR A 48 -7.57 1.41 -1.08
CA TYR A 48 -8.65 0.43 -1.13
C TYR A 48 -9.86 0.93 -1.93
N VAL A 49 -9.93 2.23 -2.22
CA VAL A 49 -11.03 2.89 -2.95
C VAL A 49 -10.52 3.50 -4.25
N HIS A 50 -9.40 4.22 -4.19
CA HIS A 50 -8.77 4.92 -5.30
C HIS A 50 -7.93 3.96 -6.16
N ASN A 51 -8.09 4.03 -7.47
CA ASN A 51 -7.29 3.22 -8.40
C ASN A 51 -5.90 3.83 -8.60
N GLY A 52 -4.86 2.97 -8.61
CA GLY A 52 -3.48 3.39 -8.81
C GLY A 52 -2.90 4.17 -7.65
N LEU A 53 -1.97 5.07 -7.95
CA LEU A 53 -1.32 5.90 -6.94
C LEU A 53 -2.28 6.92 -6.34
N PRO A 54 -2.09 7.29 -5.05
CA PRO A 54 -2.79 8.43 -4.48
C PRO A 54 -2.51 9.71 -5.28
N VAL A 55 -3.38 10.71 -5.15
CA VAL A 55 -3.25 11.98 -5.89
C VAL A 55 -2.04 12.80 -5.52
N GLY A 56 -1.38 12.50 -4.40
CA GLY A 56 -0.19 13.20 -3.94
C GLY A 56 0.62 12.36 -2.96
N PRO A 57 1.81 12.85 -2.56
CA PRO A 57 2.66 12.15 -1.61
C PRO A 57 2.04 12.09 -0.22
N ILE A 58 2.36 11.04 0.53
CA ILE A 58 1.85 10.81 1.90
C ILE A 58 2.96 10.84 2.95
N CYS A 59 4.21 10.95 2.53
CA CYS A 59 5.37 10.95 3.43
C CYS A 59 6.57 11.63 2.78
N SER A 60 7.64 11.77 3.56
CA SER A 60 8.95 12.25 3.08
C SER A 60 9.91 11.06 3.08
N PRO A 61 10.10 10.39 1.95
CA PRO A 61 10.91 9.18 1.89
C PRO A 61 12.40 9.48 2.07
N GLY A 62 13.11 8.52 2.68
CA GLY A 62 14.56 8.55 2.75
C GLY A 62 15.23 8.10 1.46
N GLU A 63 16.56 8.13 1.45
CA GLU A 63 17.36 7.78 0.26
C GLU A 63 17.09 6.35 -0.22
N ASP A 64 17.02 5.38 0.69
CA ASP A 64 16.81 3.97 0.32
C ASP A 64 15.45 3.76 -0.33
N ALA A 65 14.40 4.42 0.17
CA ALA A 65 13.07 4.34 -0.42
C ALA A 65 13.03 4.97 -1.81
N LEU A 66 13.70 6.10 -2.01
CA LEU A 66 13.80 6.76 -3.31
C LEU A 66 14.55 5.89 -4.33
N LYS A 67 15.64 5.26 -3.92
CA LYS A 67 16.39 4.32 -4.77
C LYS A 67 15.54 3.11 -5.14
N ALA A 68 14.79 2.56 -4.20
CA ALA A 68 13.90 1.42 -4.46
C ALA A 68 12.77 1.77 -5.43
N ALA A 69 12.29 3.01 -5.41
CA ALA A 69 11.28 3.47 -6.36
C ALA A 69 11.83 3.64 -7.78
N LEU A 70 13.07 4.12 -7.91
CA LEU A 70 13.74 4.32 -9.20
C LEU A 70 14.29 3.01 -9.78
N TYR A 71 14.76 2.12 -8.92
CA TYR A 71 15.39 0.84 -9.28
C TYR A 71 14.71 -0.29 -8.50
N PRO A 72 13.43 -0.60 -8.81
CA PRO A 72 12.68 -1.61 -8.06
C PRO A 72 13.26 -3.00 -8.24
N ALA A 73 13.18 -3.82 -7.19
CA ALA A 73 13.54 -5.22 -7.26
C ALA A 73 12.63 -5.94 -8.25
N GLU A 74 13.21 -6.79 -9.10
CA GLU A 74 12.48 -7.58 -10.10
C GLU A 74 12.08 -8.90 -9.49
N HIS A 75 10.77 -9.18 -9.45
CA HIS A 75 10.17 -10.42 -8.96
C HIS A 75 8.70 -10.48 -9.38
N ASP A 76 8.04 -11.61 -9.08
CA ASP A 76 6.64 -11.86 -9.43
C ASP A 76 5.71 -11.76 -8.22
N TYR A 77 6.10 -11.04 -7.14
CA TYR A 77 5.26 -10.86 -5.97
C TYR A 77 4.29 -9.70 -6.15
N TYR A 78 3.03 -9.93 -5.78
CA TYR A 78 1.94 -8.94 -5.84
C TYR A 78 1.34 -8.62 -4.48
N TYR A 79 1.78 -9.32 -3.42
CA TYR A 79 1.32 -9.15 -2.05
C TYR A 79 2.49 -9.18 -1.08
N PHE A 80 2.35 -8.43 0.00
CA PHE A 80 3.29 -8.55 1.12
C PHE A 80 2.59 -8.21 2.43
N ILE A 81 3.15 -8.72 3.53
CA ILE A 81 2.73 -8.41 4.89
C ILE A 81 3.95 -8.43 5.79
N THR A 82 3.91 -7.69 6.89
CA THR A 82 4.97 -7.69 7.89
C THR A 82 4.49 -8.47 9.12
N ASP A 83 5.29 -9.42 9.60
CA ASP A 83 4.99 -10.19 10.80
C ASP A 83 5.30 -9.40 12.09
N LYS A 84 5.09 -10.03 13.26
CA LYS A 84 5.32 -9.40 14.57
C LYS A 84 6.78 -9.00 14.79
N ASP A 85 7.73 -9.70 14.15
CA ASP A 85 9.17 -9.49 14.29
C ASP A 85 9.73 -8.53 13.25
N GLY A 86 8.87 -7.96 12.39
CA GLY A 86 9.26 -7.03 11.34
C GLY A 86 9.73 -7.69 10.05
N ASN A 87 9.56 -9.00 9.91
CA ASN A 87 9.93 -9.72 8.68
C ASN A 87 8.85 -9.57 7.62
N PHE A 88 9.27 -9.36 6.37
CA PHE A 88 8.35 -9.28 5.23
C PHE A 88 8.05 -10.68 4.70
N LEU A 89 6.76 -10.95 4.48
CA LEU A 89 6.26 -12.17 3.86
C LEU A 89 5.64 -11.81 2.52
N TYR A 90 6.24 -12.28 1.44
CA TYR A 90 5.80 -11.97 0.07
C TYR A 90 4.97 -13.12 -0.49
N ALA A 91 4.05 -12.79 -1.39
CA ALA A 91 3.21 -13.78 -2.07
C ALA A 91 2.93 -13.37 -3.51
N GLN A 92 2.80 -14.37 -4.38
CA GLN A 92 2.40 -14.17 -5.78
C GLN A 92 0.89 -14.17 -5.94
N THR A 93 0.17 -14.94 -5.13
CA THR A 93 -1.28 -15.11 -5.20
C THR A 93 -1.97 -14.69 -3.90
N LEU A 94 -3.27 -14.42 -3.99
CA LEU A 94 -4.07 -14.10 -2.81
C LEU A 94 -4.10 -15.28 -1.81
N ALA A 95 -4.18 -16.53 -2.30
CA ALA A 95 -4.18 -17.71 -1.45
C ALA A 95 -2.89 -17.82 -0.63
N GLU A 96 -1.73 -17.58 -1.25
CA GLU A 96 -0.44 -17.56 -0.55
C GLU A 96 -0.38 -16.41 0.47
N HIS A 97 -0.91 -15.24 0.11
CA HIS A 97 -0.96 -14.08 1.00
C HIS A 97 -1.82 -14.37 2.23
N GLU A 98 -2.99 -14.99 2.06
CA GLU A 98 -3.86 -15.38 3.17
C GLU A 98 -3.19 -16.42 4.09
N ALA A 99 -2.44 -17.36 3.52
CA ALA A 99 -1.65 -18.30 4.30
C ALA A 99 -0.57 -17.59 5.12
N ASN A 100 0.11 -16.61 4.53
CA ASN A 100 1.10 -15.79 5.23
C ASN A 100 0.48 -14.99 6.38
N ILE A 101 -0.72 -14.45 6.21
CA ILE A 101 -1.45 -13.74 7.27
C ILE A 101 -1.71 -14.67 8.45
N ARG A 102 -2.18 -15.89 8.20
CA ARG A 102 -2.41 -16.88 9.25
C ARG A 102 -1.12 -17.25 9.99
N ASP A 103 -0.04 -17.48 9.23
CA ASP A 103 1.26 -17.86 9.79
C ASP A 103 1.92 -16.72 10.56
N ALA A 104 1.68 -15.47 10.16
CA ALA A 104 2.20 -14.28 10.84
C ALA A 104 1.53 -14.04 12.20
N GLY A 105 0.36 -14.62 12.45
CA GLY A 105 -0.36 -14.49 13.71
C GLY A 105 -0.99 -13.13 13.95
N ILE A 106 -1.36 -12.45 12.88
CA ILE A 106 -2.00 -11.13 12.95
C ILE A 106 -3.44 -11.19 12.44
#